data_3e4770b3f187719628c23c01ee49563c
#
_entry.id   3e4770b3f187719628c23c01ee49563c
#
_cell.length_a   1.000
_cell.length_b   1.000
_cell.length_c   1.000
_cell.angle_alpha   90.00
_cell.angle_beta   90.00
_cell.angle_gamma   90.00
#
_symmetry.space_group_name_H-M   'P 1'
#
loop_
_entity.id
_entity.type
_entity.pdbx_description
1 polymer ?
#
loop_
_entity_poly.entity_id
_entity_poly.type
_entity_poly.pdbx_seq_one_letter_code
_entity_poly.pdbx_strand_id
1 'polypeptide(L)'
;MSTLREVVAAAGPSLAPYARQDPGPDRFDGQVTDPVRRFVIEAVYEGYLLHYGEPRAFVAMDQDLRLLAGDTLYAVGLARLAATGDLEAVAELADLISLTSQSWLAGDGELAEELWQASVGALSDGGGPGARAVARDRLPPLR
;
A
#
# COMPACT_ATOMS: atom_id res chain seq x y z
N MET A 1 -10.36 -12.35 12.41
CA MET A 1 -9.50 -12.51 11.22
C MET A 1 -8.65 -11.27 11.05
N SER A 2 -7.36 -11.42 10.74
CA SER A 2 -6.49 -10.27 10.52
C SER A 2 -6.90 -9.54 9.24
N THR A 3 -6.59 -8.26 9.18
CA THR A 3 -6.84 -7.46 7.98
C THR A 3 -6.10 -8.04 6.77
N LEU A 4 -4.88 -8.52 6.97
CA LEU A 4 -4.09 -9.09 5.89
C LEU A 4 -4.73 -10.36 5.31
N ARG A 5 -5.40 -11.18 6.12
CA ARG A 5 -6.16 -12.33 5.61
C ARG A 5 -7.34 -11.88 4.75
N GLU A 6 -7.99 -10.79 5.11
CA GLU A 6 -9.07 -10.21 4.29
C GLU A 6 -8.52 -9.70 2.95
N VAL A 7 -7.33 -9.12 2.97
CA VAL A 7 -6.65 -8.67 1.74
C VAL A 7 -6.38 -9.86 0.82
N VAL A 8 -5.85 -10.96 1.36
CA VAL A 8 -5.58 -12.17 0.59
C VAL A 8 -6.86 -12.69 -0.05
N ALA A 9 -7.95 -12.75 0.71
CA ALA A 9 -9.25 -13.20 0.19
C ALA A 9 -9.75 -12.30 -0.95
N ALA A 10 -9.56 -11.00 -0.82
CA ALA A 10 -10.01 -10.03 -1.83
C ALA A 10 -9.14 -10.04 -3.09
N ALA A 11 -7.92 -10.56 -3.01
CA ALA A 11 -7.00 -10.62 -4.15
C ALA A 11 -7.48 -11.57 -5.26
N GLY A 12 -8.36 -12.48 -4.94
CA GLY A 12 -9.03 -13.34 -5.92
C GLY A 12 -8.38 -14.70 -6.11
N PRO A 13 -9.06 -15.57 -6.88
CA PRO A 13 -8.63 -16.98 -7.02
C PRO A 13 -7.33 -17.17 -7.78
N SER A 14 -6.95 -16.23 -8.64
CA SER A 14 -5.68 -16.32 -9.39
C SER A 14 -4.47 -16.25 -8.47
N LEU A 15 -4.56 -15.51 -7.38
CA LEU A 15 -3.45 -15.34 -6.43
C LEU A 15 -3.53 -16.30 -5.23
N ALA A 16 -4.67 -16.95 -5.02
CA ALA A 16 -4.86 -17.85 -3.89
C ALA A 16 -3.80 -18.95 -3.78
N PRO A 17 -3.32 -19.57 -4.88
CA PRO A 17 -2.28 -20.62 -4.79
C PRO A 17 -0.96 -20.13 -4.20
N TYR A 18 -0.71 -18.85 -4.21
CA TYR A 18 0.55 -18.26 -3.72
C TYR A 18 0.40 -17.68 -2.31
N ALA A 19 -0.79 -17.76 -1.72
CA ALA A 19 -1.05 -17.21 -0.39
C ALA A 19 -0.34 -18.02 0.69
N ARG A 20 0.30 -17.31 1.65
CA ARG A 20 0.83 -17.96 2.84
C ARG A 20 -0.32 -18.48 3.68
N GLN A 21 -0.17 -19.65 4.26
CA GLN A 21 -1.16 -20.22 5.17
C GLN A 21 -1.32 -19.35 6.41
N ASP A 22 -0.22 -18.76 6.88
CA ASP A 22 -0.21 -17.88 8.03
C ASP A 22 0.54 -16.59 7.69
N PRO A 23 -0.15 -15.59 7.14
CA PRO A 23 0.48 -14.32 6.82
C PRO A 23 0.97 -13.62 8.08
N GLY A 24 2.00 -12.79 7.92
CA GLY A 24 2.53 -12.00 9.03
C GLY A 24 1.49 -11.05 9.62
N PRO A 25 1.85 -10.34 10.70
CA PRO A 25 0.95 -9.41 11.35
C PRO A 25 0.64 -8.19 10.46
N ASP A 26 -0.51 -7.57 10.73
CA ASP A 26 -0.87 -6.30 10.12
C ASP A 26 0.16 -5.24 10.52
N ARG A 27 0.59 -4.45 9.55
CA ARG A 27 1.66 -3.45 9.77
C ARG A 27 1.15 -2.20 10.50
N PHE A 28 -0.10 -1.84 10.24
CA PHE A 28 -0.66 -0.56 10.68
C PHE A 28 -1.79 -0.72 11.69
N ASP A 29 -1.85 -1.88 12.32
CA ASP A 29 -2.85 -2.17 13.36
C ASP A 29 -2.69 -1.16 14.50
N GLY A 30 -3.80 -0.58 14.92
CA GLY A 30 -3.82 0.43 15.99
C GLY A 30 -3.52 1.86 15.55
N GLN A 31 -3.02 2.08 14.33
CA GLN A 31 -2.72 3.43 13.82
C GLN A 31 -3.91 4.04 13.07
N VAL A 32 -4.72 3.21 12.45
CA VAL A 32 -5.88 3.64 11.67
C VAL A 32 -7.11 2.88 12.18
N THR A 33 -8.12 3.58 12.68
CA THR A 33 -9.30 2.96 13.28
C THR A 33 -10.40 2.68 12.27
N ASP A 34 -10.50 3.47 11.19
CA ASP A 34 -11.50 3.23 10.14
C ASP A 34 -11.24 1.88 9.47
N PRO A 35 -12.21 0.94 9.51
CA PRO A 35 -11.97 -0.42 8.99
C PRO A 35 -11.67 -0.46 7.48
N VAL A 36 -12.30 0.42 6.70
CA VAL A 36 -12.07 0.46 5.25
C VAL A 36 -10.68 1.01 4.96
N ARG A 37 -10.29 2.13 5.58
CA ARG A 37 -8.95 2.68 5.43
C ARG A 37 -7.88 1.68 5.87
N ARG A 38 -8.11 0.98 6.97
CA ARG A 38 -7.17 -0.04 7.47
C ARG A 38 -6.97 -1.16 6.46
N PHE A 39 -8.07 -1.70 5.92
CA PHE A 39 -8.01 -2.72 4.88
C PHE A 39 -7.20 -2.22 3.68
N VAL A 40 -7.51 -1.02 3.21
CA VAL A 40 -6.89 -0.46 1.99
C VAL A 40 -5.41 -0.19 2.20
N ILE A 41 -5.03 0.35 3.35
CA ILE A 41 -3.62 0.61 3.67
C ILE A 41 -2.84 -0.70 3.69
N GLU A 42 -3.38 -1.75 4.31
CA GLU A 42 -2.69 -3.05 4.32
C GLU A 42 -2.61 -3.66 2.91
N ALA A 43 -3.65 -3.52 2.10
CA ALA A 43 -3.65 -4.02 0.72
C ALA A 43 -2.60 -3.30 -0.13
N VAL A 44 -2.57 -1.98 -0.06
CA VAL A 44 -1.61 -1.18 -0.83
C VAL A 44 -0.18 -1.42 -0.34
N TYR A 45 0.02 -1.57 0.97
CA TYR A 45 1.35 -1.89 1.50
C TYR A 45 1.83 -3.26 1.03
N GLU A 46 0.95 -4.25 1.02
CA GLU A 46 1.33 -5.58 0.48
C GLU A 46 1.68 -5.48 -1.00
N GLY A 47 0.91 -4.69 -1.77
CA GLY A 47 1.24 -4.39 -3.18
C GLY A 47 2.61 -3.74 -3.32
N TYR A 48 2.92 -2.78 -2.46
CA TYR A 48 4.22 -2.13 -2.40
C TYR A 48 5.34 -3.16 -2.12
N LEU A 49 5.15 -4.06 -1.15
CA LEU A 49 6.14 -5.09 -0.83
C LEU A 49 6.33 -6.08 -1.97
N LEU A 50 5.27 -6.39 -2.72
CA LEU A 50 5.38 -7.23 -3.91
C LEU A 50 6.23 -6.57 -5.00
N HIS A 51 6.18 -5.25 -5.12
CA HIS A 51 6.98 -4.50 -6.10
C HIS A 51 8.42 -4.28 -5.64
N TYR A 52 8.64 -3.96 -4.37
CA TYR A 52 9.93 -3.43 -3.91
C TYR A 52 10.56 -4.16 -2.74
N GLY A 53 9.83 -5.03 -2.05
CA GLY A 53 10.32 -5.65 -0.81
C GLY A 53 10.00 -7.13 -0.69
N GLU A 54 9.74 -7.58 0.52
CA GLU A 54 9.37 -8.96 0.81
C GLU A 54 7.90 -9.03 1.20
N PRO A 55 7.06 -9.70 0.41
CA PRO A 55 5.64 -9.82 0.74
C PRO A 55 5.43 -10.61 2.03
N ARG A 56 4.43 -10.18 2.79
CA ARG A 56 4.04 -10.82 4.06
C ARG A 56 3.06 -11.96 3.84
N ALA A 57 2.25 -11.86 2.78
CA ALA A 57 1.08 -12.72 2.58
C ALA A 57 1.22 -13.69 1.42
N PHE A 58 2.26 -13.56 0.60
CA PHE A 58 2.44 -14.38 -0.59
C PHE A 58 3.85 -14.95 -0.69
N VAL A 59 3.98 -16.10 -1.34
CA VAL A 59 5.26 -16.79 -1.54
C VAL A 59 5.32 -17.40 -2.93
N ALA A 60 6.52 -17.73 -3.36
CA ALA A 60 6.79 -18.52 -4.57
C ALA A 60 6.34 -17.84 -5.87
N MET A 61 6.29 -16.52 -5.88
CA MET A 61 5.99 -15.73 -7.07
C MET A 61 7.29 -15.34 -7.78
N ASP A 62 7.32 -15.50 -9.11
CA ASP A 62 8.40 -14.92 -9.90
C ASP A 62 8.22 -13.40 -10.03
N GLN A 63 9.20 -12.73 -10.65
CA GLN A 63 9.21 -11.26 -10.75
C GLN A 63 7.97 -10.72 -11.47
N ASP A 64 7.60 -11.33 -12.59
CA ASP A 64 6.45 -10.87 -13.37
C ASP A 64 5.15 -11.01 -12.60
N LEU A 65 4.98 -12.14 -11.91
CA LEU A 65 3.78 -12.37 -11.10
C LEU A 65 3.72 -11.43 -9.90
N ARG A 66 4.86 -11.13 -9.29
CA ARG A 66 4.92 -10.17 -8.18
C ARG A 66 4.45 -8.78 -8.63
N LEU A 67 4.88 -8.34 -9.81
CA LEU A 67 4.45 -7.04 -10.34
C LEU A 67 2.95 -7.01 -10.62
N LEU A 68 2.44 -8.07 -11.25
CA LEU A 68 1.00 -8.17 -11.52
C LEU A 68 0.17 -8.26 -10.24
N ALA A 69 0.61 -9.04 -9.27
CA ALA A 69 -0.08 -9.18 -7.99
C ALA A 69 -0.08 -7.86 -7.23
N GLY A 70 1.03 -7.13 -7.24
CA GLY A 70 1.12 -5.81 -6.61
C GLY A 70 0.13 -4.83 -7.21
N ASP A 71 0.05 -4.78 -8.54
CA ASP A 71 -0.92 -3.93 -9.24
C ASP A 71 -2.35 -4.33 -8.91
N THR A 72 -2.63 -5.63 -8.79
CA THR A 72 -3.95 -6.12 -8.40
C THR A 72 -4.34 -5.60 -7.01
N LEU A 73 -3.42 -5.63 -6.05
CA LEU A 73 -3.69 -5.16 -4.70
C LEU A 73 -3.88 -3.64 -4.64
N TYR A 74 -3.11 -2.88 -5.43
CA TYR A 74 -3.34 -1.45 -5.57
C TYR A 74 -4.76 -1.18 -6.08
N ALA A 75 -5.16 -1.89 -7.13
CA ALA A 75 -6.49 -1.72 -7.73
C ALA A 75 -7.60 -2.10 -6.76
N VAL A 76 -7.45 -3.20 -6.03
CA VAL A 76 -8.43 -3.65 -5.03
C VAL A 76 -8.61 -2.58 -3.95
N GLY A 77 -7.51 -2.04 -3.45
CA GLY A 77 -7.54 -1.01 -2.41
C GLY A 77 -8.23 0.26 -2.89
N LEU A 78 -7.77 0.80 -4.01
CA LEU A 78 -8.31 2.07 -4.54
C LEU A 78 -9.77 1.93 -4.95
N ALA A 79 -10.17 0.80 -5.53
CA ALA A 79 -11.56 0.55 -5.90
C ALA A 79 -12.48 0.54 -4.67
N ARG A 80 -12.02 -0.03 -3.57
CA ARG A 80 -12.81 -0.06 -2.33
C ARG A 80 -13.01 1.34 -1.75
N LEU A 81 -11.97 2.17 -1.76
CA LEU A 81 -12.09 3.57 -1.33
C LEU A 81 -13.04 4.36 -2.23
N ALA A 82 -12.91 4.19 -3.54
CA ALA A 82 -13.78 4.87 -4.49
C ALA A 82 -15.25 4.50 -4.28
N ALA A 83 -15.52 3.22 -3.99
CA ALA A 83 -16.88 2.74 -3.73
C ALA A 83 -17.49 3.36 -2.47
N THR A 84 -16.68 3.71 -1.48
CA THR A 84 -17.15 4.37 -0.26
C THR A 84 -17.16 5.90 -0.36
N GLY A 85 -16.64 6.45 -1.46
CA GLY A 85 -16.58 7.90 -1.66
C GLY A 85 -15.49 8.61 -0.89
N ASP A 86 -14.52 7.89 -0.35
CA ASP A 86 -13.41 8.45 0.43
C ASP A 86 -12.33 9.01 -0.50
N LEU A 87 -12.63 10.13 -1.14
CA LEU A 87 -11.76 10.75 -2.15
C LEU A 87 -10.46 11.29 -1.58
N GLU A 88 -10.47 11.70 -0.33
CA GLU A 88 -9.25 12.14 0.36
C GLU A 88 -8.23 11.00 0.44
N ALA A 89 -8.69 9.82 0.84
CA ALA A 89 -7.81 8.66 0.93
C ALA A 89 -7.38 8.16 -0.45
N VAL A 90 -8.26 8.23 -1.46
CA VAL A 90 -7.88 7.89 -2.85
C VAL A 90 -6.74 8.79 -3.32
N ALA A 91 -6.85 10.09 -3.10
CA ALA A 91 -5.83 11.06 -3.52
C ALA A 91 -4.50 10.81 -2.78
N GLU A 92 -4.56 10.59 -1.47
CA GLU A 92 -3.34 10.34 -0.67
C GLU A 92 -2.63 9.07 -1.12
N LEU A 93 -3.35 7.97 -1.31
CA LEU A 93 -2.73 6.70 -1.71
C LEU A 93 -2.26 6.72 -3.17
N ALA A 94 -2.95 7.41 -4.05
CA ALA A 94 -2.49 7.59 -5.43
C ALA A 94 -1.16 8.36 -5.46
N ASP A 95 -1.04 9.43 -4.67
CA ASP A 95 0.21 10.17 -4.52
C ASP A 95 1.31 9.27 -3.95
N LEU A 96 1.00 8.50 -2.92
CA LEU A 96 1.96 7.60 -2.30
C LEU A 96 2.52 6.57 -3.29
N ILE A 97 1.65 5.94 -4.08
CA ILE A 97 2.06 4.96 -5.09
C ILE A 97 3.02 5.61 -6.09
N SER A 98 2.68 6.78 -6.60
CA SER A 98 3.52 7.51 -7.57
C SER A 98 4.85 7.94 -6.96
N LEU A 99 4.82 8.51 -5.75
CA LEU A 99 6.01 9.05 -5.10
C LEU A 99 6.97 7.95 -4.63
N THR A 100 6.45 6.82 -4.16
CA THR A 100 7.32 5.68 -3.80
C THR A 100 8.00 5.09 -5.02
N SER A 101 7.29 5.00 -6.15
CA SER A 101 7.89 4.58 -7.42
C SER A 101 9.04 5.51 -7.81
N GLN A 102 8.81 6.83 -7.73
CA GLN A 102 9.83 7.85 -8.03
C GLN A 102 11.03 7.74 -7.10
N SER A 103 10.79 7.54 -5.82
CA SER A 103 11.82 7.37 -4.80
C SER A 103 12.72 6.16 -5.12
N TRP A 104 12.13 5.03 -5.49
CA TRP A 104 12.89 3.83 -5.84
C TRP A 104 13.68 4.03 -7.15
N LEU A 105 13.11 4.73 -8.13
CA LEU A 105 13.84 5.06 -9.36
C LEU A 105 15.04 5.97 -9.09
N ALA A 106 14.96 6.81 -8.08
CA ALA A 106 16.06 7.68 -7.66
C ALA A 106 17.07 6.97 -6.75
N GLY A 107 16.85 5.70 -6.45
CA GLY A 107 17.74 4.93 -5.57
C GLY A 107 17.58 5.24 -4.09
N ASP A 108 16.45 5.80 -3.68
CA ASP A 108 16.21 6.24 -2.30
C ASP A 108 15.06 5.46 -1.64
N GLY A 109 15.35 4.23 -1.24
CA GLY A 109 14.37 3.40 -0.54
C GLY A 109 14.02 3.90 0.86
N GLU A 110 14.93 4.66 1.51
CA GLU A 110 14.64 5.26 2.82
C GLU A 110 13.55 6.33 2.71
N LEU A 111 13.59 7.10 1.64
CA LEU A 111 12.53 8.09 1.38
C LEU A 111 11.18 7.40 1.20
N ALA A 112 11.14 6.24 0.54
CA ALA A 112 9.90 5.49 0.39
C ALA A 112 9.26 5.16 1.74
N GLU A 113 10.06 4.74 2.73
CA GLU A 113 9.55 4.49 4.08
C GLU A 113 9.01 5.75 4.74
N GLU A 114 9.69 6.88 4.59
CA GLU A 114 9.20 8.16 5.11
C GLU A 114 7.88 8.58 4.46
N LEU A 115 7.74 8.35 3.15
CA LEU A 115 6.50 8.62 2.43
C LEU A 115 5.35 7.77 2.97
N TRP A 116 5.61 6.49 3.25
CA TRP A 116 4.62 5.59 3.85
C TRP A 116 4.16 6.10 5.22
N GLN A 117 5.12 6.48 6.08
CA GLN A 117 4.78 6.98 7.42
C GLN A 117 3.94 8.26 7.32
N ALA A 118 4.28 9.15 6.40
CA ALA A 118 3.52 10.38 6.20
C ALA A 118 2.10 10.11 5.73
N SER A 119 1.91 9.19 4.78
CA SER A 119 0.58 8.82 4.28
C SER A 119 -0.27 8.17 5.35
N VAL A 120 0.30 7.23 6.12
CA VAL A 120 -0.44 6.61 7.23
C VAL A 120 -0.85 7.65 8.27
N GLY A 121 0.05 8.60 8.57
CA GLY A 121 -0.26 9.70 9.45
C GLY A 121 -1.44 10.54 8.95
N ALA A 122 -1.43 10.88 7.66
CA ALA A 122 -2.51 11.65 7.03
C ALA A 122 -3.85 10.93 7.07
N LEU A 123 -3.84 9.60 6.98
CA LEU A 123 -5.05 8.78 6.94
C LEU A 123 -5.49 8.29 8.33
N SER A 124 -4.70 8.57 9.36
CA SER A 124 -5.06 8.26 10.75
C SER A 124 -6.04 9.29 11.28
N ASP A 125 -6.60 9.00 12.46
CA ASP A 125 -7.64 9.83 13.07
C ASP A 125 -7.17 11.28 13.35
N GLY A 126 -5.88 11.46 13.64
CA GLY A 126 -5.33 12.79 13.89
C GLY A 126 -5.01 13.59 12.63
N GLY A 127 -4.96 12.93 11.49
CA GLY A 127 -4.55 13.56 10.23
C GLY A 127 -3.08 13.93 10.20
N GLY A 128 -2.63 14.47 9.08
CA GLY A 128 -1.25 14.90 8.91
C GLY A 128 -1.00 15.44 7.50
N PRO A 129 0.21 15.93 7.21
CA PRO A 129 0.49 16.58 5.92
C PRO A 129 0.56 15.64 4.72
N GLY A 130 0.80 14.35 4.93
CA GLY A 130 0.83 13.38 3.85
C GLY A 130 2.16 13.30 3.11
N ALA A 131 2.21 12.36 2.13
CA ALA A 131 3.43 12.05 1.40
C ALA A 131 3.91 13.19 0.52
N ARG A 132 2.97 13.92 -0.11
CA ARG A 132 3.33 15.02 -1.01
C ARG A 132 4.16 16.09 -0.30
N ALA A 133 3.84 16.41 0.94
CA ALA A 133 4.59 17.39 1.71
C ALA A 133 6.03 16.92 1.99
N VAL A 134 6.22 15.65 2.30
CA VAL A 134 7.57 15.07 2.51
C VAL A 134 8.35 15.08 1.20
N ALA A 135 7.72 14.74 0.09
CA ALA A 135 8.38 14.62 -1.20
C ALA A 135 8.80 15.97 -1.79
N ARG A 136 8.10 17.04 -1.42
CA ARG A 136 8.25 18.36 -2.06
C ARG A 136 9.69 18.83 -2.14
N ASP A 137 10.46 18.64 -1.09
CA ASP A 137 11.84 19.12 -1.00
C ASP A 137 12.87 18.05 -1.37
N ARG A 138 12.44 16.82 -1.64
CA ARG A 138 13.35 15.68 -1.79
C ARG A 138 13.31 15.01 -3.15
N LEU A 139 12.24 15.21 -3.91
CA LEU A 139 12.10 14.66 -5.25
C LEU A 139 11.91 15.79 -6.26
N PRO A 140 12.49 15.65 -7.48
CA PRO A 140 12.25 16.63 -8.52
C PRO A 140 10.79 16.60 -8.95
N PRO A 141 10.23 17.75 -9.41
CA PRO A 141 8.85 17.75 -9.90
C PRO A 141 8.68 16.81 -11.08
N LEU A 142 7.51 16.21 -11.19
CA LEU A 142 7.13 15.39 -12.33
C LEU A 142 7.04 16.27 -13.58
N ARG A 143 7.62 15.82 -14.67
CA ARG A 143 7.58 16.52 -15.96
C ARG A 143 6.54 15.89 -16.87
#